data_2bca5e14d86e9d306c954f0b67f1a96e
#
_entry.id   2bca5e14d86e9d306c954f0b67f1a96e
#
_cell.length_a   1.000
_cell.length_b   1.000
_cell.length_c   1.000
_cell.angle_alpha   90.00
_cell.angle_beta   90.00
_cell.angle_gamma   90.00
#
_symmetry.space_group_name_H-M   'P 1'
#
loop_
_entity.id
_entity.type
_entity.pdbx_description
1 polymer ?
#
loop_
_entity_poly.entity_id
_entity_poly.type
_entity_poly.pdbx_seq_one_letter_code
_entity_poly.pdbx_strand_id
1 'polypeptide(L)'
;MLHYQGWQSDKKSHSLIFAILSLVILFAACNGHHEKQDVETIKNVIGEMKSEQYVMDVQSIRKYIVESCRQYASSRYKFMAQYYENNGALLWTDRYGLRPQADSLIARLHQIDEYGFSPQAFQIDEIEADAQRVRNLDFDQSHPAGKICASLEYRLSKAYLRLVTGQRYGFVNPHKAYVFQTAKADTTGTMRGKMTLLYDLPVEYPSAEFYQQAFNEVLANRVGEEMDRNEPTDPLYKELKKKLHDAKGPDRRRILVNMERCRWRKAHEVSLSGRRVVVNIPAFKLYAYQEDQCLSMRIGCGTSETRTPLLSSEITYFQVNPEWGIPQSIINKDVARHAGDSSYFAKHRYRIIERATGKHIDARFVTR
;
A
#
# COMPACT_ATOMS: atom_id res chain seq x y z
N MET A 1 -21.14 49.78 -37.42
CA MET A 1 -22.55 49.51 -37.08
C MET A 1 -22.54 48.53 -35.93
N LEU A 2 -22.90 49.00 -34.77
CA LEU A 2 -23.02 48.25 -33.52
C LEU A 2 -24.39 47.54 -33.48
N HIS A 3 -24.43 46.27 -33.14
CA HIS A 3 -25.64 45.65 -32.65
C HIS A 3 -25.37 44.99 -31.31
N TYR A 4 -25.91 45.60 -30.29
CA TYR A 4 -26.15 45.08 -28.94
C TYR A 4 -27.28 44.10 -29.00
N GLN A 5 -27.11 42.87 -28.51
CA GLN A 5 -28.23 41.99 -28.18
C GLN A 5 -28.20 41.66 -26.70
N GLY A 6 -29.33 41.96 -26.08
CA GLY A 6 -29.53 41.94 -24.65
C GLY A 6 -29.62 40.56 -24.04
N TRP A 7 -29.26 40.50 -22.80
CA TRP A 7 -29.46 39.41 -21.89
C TRP A 7 -30.96 39.22 -21.59
N GLN A 8 -31.54 38.11 -22.00
CA GLN A 8 -32.82 37.64 -21.46
C GLN A 8 -32.58 36.70 -20.28
N SER A 9 -32.96 37.14 -19.11
CA SER A 9 -32.99 36.41 -17.86
C SER A 9 -33.94 35.20 -17.99
N ASP A 10 -33.41 34.03 -17.66
CA ASP A 10 -34.08 32.74 -17.77
C ASP A 10 -35.12 32.53 -16.65
N LYS A 11 -36.34 32.97 -16.85
CA LYS A 11 -37.50 32.72 -15.96
C LYS A 11 -37.97 31.25 -15.90
N LYS A 12 -37.34 30.34 -16.66
CA LYS A 12 -37.74 28.91 -16.72
C LYS A 12 -37.26 28.08 -15.54
N SER A 13 -36.14 28.49 -14.86
CA SER A 13 -35.58 27.74 -13.73
C SER A 13 -36.49 27.76 -12.49
N HIS A 14 -37.09 28.91 -12.20
CA HIS A 14 -37.98 29.02 -11.04
C HIS A 14 -39.33 28.34 -11.21
N SER A 15 -39.83 28.22 -12.45
CA SER A 15 -41.07 27.53 -12.75
C SER A 15 -40.96 26.01 -12.58
N LEU A 16 -39.78 25.43 -12.85
CA LEU A 16 -39.55 23.98 -12.71
C LEU A 16 -39.49 23.56 -11.23
N ILE A 17 -38.85 24.36 -10.40
CA ILE A 17 -38.75 24.12 -8.93
C ILE A 17 -40.12 24.20 -8.29
N PHE A 18 -40.96 25.17 -8.69
CA PHE A 18 -42.34 25.29 -8.19
C PHE A 18 -43.23 24.15 -8.69
N ALA A 19 -43.03 23.65 -9.94
CA ALA A 19 -43.80 22.53 -10.47
C ALA A 19 -43.46 21.21 -9.77
N ILE A 20 -42.18 20.97 -9.43
CA ILE A 20 -41.76 19.78 -8.69
C ILE A 20 -42.27 19.84 -7.23
N LEU A 21 -42.22 21.01 -6.59
CA LEU A 21 -42.79 21.18 -5.26
C LEU A 21 -44.32 20.99 -5.23
N SER A 22 -45.05 21.45 -6.28
CA SER A 22 -46.47 21.26 -6.40
C SER A 22 -46.87 19.82 -6.73
N LEU A 23 -46.03 19.05 -7.45
CA LEU A 23 -46.26 17.65 -7.74
C LEU A 23 -46.09 16.76 -6.50
N VAL A 24 -45.12 17.07 -5.65
CA VAL A 24 -44.91 16.37 -4.38
C VAL A 24 -46.10 16.61 -3.42
N ILE A 25 -46.68 17.80 -3.43
CA ILE A 25 -47.87 18.12 -2.61
C ILE A 25 -49.12 17.43 -3.12
N LEU A 26 -49.25 17.19 -4.42
CA LEU A 26 -50.44 16.53 -5.01
C LEU A 26 -50.41 14.99 -4.83
N PHE A 27 -49.25 14.36 -4.73
CA PHE A 27 -49.16 12.92 -4.40
C PHE A 27 -49.42 12.65 -2.91
N ALA A 28 -49.14 13.61 -2.02
CA ALA A 28 -49.37 13.48 -0.57
C ALA A 28 -50.87 13.50 -0.16
N ALA A 29 -51.79 13.82 -1.09
CA ALA A 29 -53.21 13.91 -0.77
C ALA A 29 -53.99 12.58 -0.90
N CYS A 30 -53.38 11.48 -1.35
CA CYS A 30 -54.06 10.22 -1.59
C CYS A 30 -53.77 9.06 -0.63
N ASN A 31 -52.79 9.18 0.32
CA ASN A 31 -52.54 8.14 1.32
C ASN A 31 -52.43 8.74 2.73
N GLY A 32 -53.51 8.62 3.48
CA GLY A 32 -53.60 9.21 4.79
C GLY A 32 -52.78 8.51 5.89
N HIS A 33 -52.21 9.30 6.75
CA HIS A 33 -51.64 9.06 8.08
C HIS A 33 -50.16 8.69 8.24
N HIS A 34 -49.49 7.96 7.37
CA HIS A 34 -48.05 7.69 7.52
C HIS A 34 -47.17 8.80 6.92
N GLU A 35 -47.57 9.40 5.82
CA GLU A 35 -46.82 10.43 5.09
C GLU A 35 -46.68 11.77 5.85
N LYS A 36 -47.65 12.16 6.69
CA LYS A 36 -47.54 13.41 7.45
C LYS A 36 -46.44 13.38 8.49
N GLN A 37 -46.20 12.22 9.09
CA GLN A 37 -45.17 12.05 10.12
C GLN A 37 -43.76 12.07 9.50
N ASP A 38 -43.60 11.47 8.30
CA ASP A 38 -42.31 11.44 7.58
C ASP A 38 -41.93 12.82 7.03
N VAL A 39 -42.89 13.60 6.51
CA VAL A 39 -42.65 14.94 5.97
C VAL A 39 -42.35 15.93 7.12
N GLU A 40 -42.94 15.77 8.28
CA GLU A 40 -42.68 16.60 9.47
C GLU A 40 -41.32 16.25 10.06
N THR A 41 -40.95 14.98 10.07
CA THR A 41 -39.62 14.51 10.48
C THR A 41 -38.52 15.00 9.51
N ILE A 42 -38.75 14.95 8.19
CA ILE A 42 -37.82 15.49 7.17
C ILE A 42 -37.69 17.01 7.31
N LYS A 43 -38.78 17.74 7.52
CA LYS A 43 -38.74 19.20 7.76
C LYS A 43 -37.97 19.56 9.03
N ASN A 44 -38.14 18.78 10.10
CA ASN A 44 -37.42 19.01 11.35
C ASN A 44 -35.91 18.71 11.19
N VAL A 45 -35.50 17.62 10.53
CA VAL A 45 -34.13 17.27 10.26
C VAL A 45 -33.46 18.28 9.31
N ILE A 46 -34.13 18.71 8.24
CA ILE A 46 -33.63 19.76 7.35
C ILE A 46 -33.55 21.10 8.09
N GLY A 47 -34.51 21.38 8.94
CA GLY A 47 -34.52 22.56 9.81
C GLY A 47 -33.37 22.54 10.81
N GLU A 48 -33.08 21.39 11.40
CA GLU A 48 -31.98 21.22 12.36
C GLU A 48 -30.60 21.41 11.71
N MET A 49 -30.30 20.78 10.58
CA MET A 49 -29.00 20.94 9.94
C MET A 49 -28.75 22.30 9.30
N LYS A 50 -29.81 22.99 8.84
CA LYS A 50 -29.75 24.37 8.31
C LYS A 50 -29.98 25.44 9.37
N SER A 51 -30.45 25.09 10.55
CA SER A 51 -30.67 26.06 11.60
C SER A 51 -29.33 26.51 12.19
N GLU A 52 -29.25 27.79 12.57
CA GLU A 52 -28.10 28.34 13.30
C GLU A 52 -27.88 27.66 14.65
N GLN A 53 -28.88 26.96 15.16
CA GLN A 53 -28.88 26.25 16.44
C GLN A 53 -28.32 24.81 16.31
N TYR A 54 -28.18 24.26 15.11
CA TYR A 54 -27.58 22.92 14.95
C TYR A 54 -26.10 22.93 15.29
N VAL A 55 -25.73 22.22 16.33
CA VAL A 55 -24.34 22.00 16.73
C VAL A 55 -23.99 20.56 16.45
N MET A 56 -23.05 20.34 15.49
CA MET A 56 -22.51 19.02 15.26
C MET A 56 -21.74 18.52 16.49
N ASP A 57 -22.09 17.36 17.02
CA ASP A 57 -21.40 16.76 18.16
C ASP A 57 -20.05 16.17 17.73
N VAL A 58 -19.07 17.07 17.59
CA VAL A 58 -17.70 16.73 17.18
C VAL A 58 -17.03 15.78 18.17
N GLN A 59 -17.37 15.84 19.46
CA GLN A 59 -16.76 14.97 20.46
C GLN A 59 -17.23 13.52 20.32
N SER A 60 -18.53 13.30 20.08
CA SER A 60 -19.05 11.96 19.81
C SER A 60 -18.47 11.38 18.51
N ILE A 61 -18.28 12.20 17.46
CA ILE A 61 -17.63 11.78 16.21
C ILE A 61 -16.19 11.34 16.49
N ARG A 62 -15.39 12.13 17.17
CA ARG A 62 -14.01 11.78 17.54
C ARG A 62 -13.94 10.50 18.36
N LYS A 63 -14.80 10.36 19.37
CA LYS A 63 -14.87 9.14 20.18
C LYS A 63 -15.13 7.90 19.33
N TYR A 64 -16.08 7.96 18.41
CA TYR A 64 -16.37 6.86 17.49
C TYR A 64 -15.15 6.48 16.66
N ILE A 65 -14.39 7.46 16.11
CA ILE A 65 -13.20 7.20 15.30
C ILE A 65 -12.12 6.53 16.13
N VAL A 66 -11.84 7.03 17.33
CA VAL A 66 -10.85 6.49 18.26
C VAL A 66 -11.16 5.04 18.61
N GLU A 67 -12.41 4.74 18.98
CA GLU A 67 -12.86 3.38 19.30
C GLU A 67 -12.74 2.45 18.08
N SER A 68 -13.09 2.93 16.89
CA SER A 68 -12.97 2.19 15.64
C SER A 68 -11.51 1.89 15.28
N CYS A 69 -10.55 2.74 15.67
CA CYS A 69 -9.13 2.54 15.41
C CYS A 69 -8.48 1.55 16.38
N ARG A 70 -8.94 1.48 17.64
CA ARG A 70 -8.28 0.69 18.70
C ARG A 70 -8.20 -0.81 18.44
N GLN A 71 -9.07 -1.36 17.60
CA GLN A 71 -9.03 -2.76 17.19
C GLN A 71 -7.88 -3.13 16.25
N TYR A 72 -7.12 -2.14 15.76
CA TYR A 72 -6.05 -2.36 14.78
C TYR A 72 -4.67 -1.95 15.33
N ALA A 73 -3.66 -2.82 15.14
CA ALA A 73 -2.31 -2.61 15.68
C ALA A 73 -1.39 -1.76 14.78
N SER A 74 -1.79 -1.46 13.52
CA SER A 74 -0.88 -0.76 12.59
C SER A 74 -0.67 0.71 12.93
N SER A 75 0.51 1.25 12.57
CA SER A 75 0.91 2.65 12.84
C SER A 75 -0.11 3.67 12.34
N ARG A 76 -0.73 3.42 11.19
CA ARG A 76 -1.77 4.26 10.60
C ARG A 76 -2.98 4.45 11.53
N TYR A 77 -3.49 3.36 12.12
CA TYR A 77 -4.64 3.45 13.02
C TYR A 77 -4.27 4.07 14.37
N LYS A 78 -3.06 3.80 14.86
CA LYS A 78 -2.53 4.47 16.06
C LYS A 78 -2.43 5.97 15.86
N PHE A 79 -1.93 6.40 14.71
CA PHE A 79 -1.87 7.81 14.35
C PHE A 79 -3.27 8.44 14.27
N MET A 80 -4.22 7.80 13.56
CA MET A 80 -5.59 8.29 13.48
C MET A 80 -6.22 8.45 14.86
N ALA A 81 -6.12 7.44 15.72
CA ALA A 81 -6.64 7.52 17.08
C ALA A 81 -6.04 8.71 17.83
N GLN A 82 -4.71 8.84 17.82
CA GLN A 82 -3.99 9.91 18.51
C GLN A 82 -4.37 11.31 17.99
N TYR A 83 -4.53 11.46 16.65
CA TYR A 83 -4.94 12.71 16.05
C TYR A 83 -6.30 13.18 16.58
N TYR A 84 -7.30 12.30 16.61
CA TYR A 84 -8.65 12.64 17.08
C TYR A 84 -8.74 12.71 18.61
N GLU A 85 -7.98 11.94 19.37
CA GLU A 85 -7.83 12.07 20.83
C GLU A 85 -7.25 13.44 21.22
N ASN A 86 -6.32 13.96 20.43
CA ASN A 86 -5.71 15.28 20.62
C ASN A 86 -6.56 16.43 20.02
N ASN A 87 -7.86 16.24 19.89
CA ASN A 87 -8.78 17.22 19.36
C ASN A 87 -8.52 17.66 17.90
N GLY A 88 -7.94 16.79 17.06
CA GLY A 88 -7.75 17.05 15.64
C GLY A 88 -9.04 17.51 14.96
N ALA A 89 -8.95 18.39 13.97
CA ALA A 89 -10.10 18.86 13.21
C ALA A 89 -10.76 17.73 12.43
N LEU A 90 -12.08 17.80 12.21
CA LEU A 90 -12.74 16.92 11.25
C LEU A 90 -12.22 17.24 9.85
N LEU A 91 -11.90 16.19 9.09
CA LEU A 91 -11.21 16.32 7.80
C LEU A 91 -12.19 16.37 6.61
N TRP A 92 -13.28 15.61 6.71
CA TRP A 92 -14.13 15.29 5.56
C TRP A 92 -15.55 15.83 5.69
N THR A 93 -15.97 16.11 6.90
CA THR A 93 -17.34 16.57 7.22
C THR A 93 -17.32 17.86 8.05
N ASP A 94 -18.38 18.64 7.93
CA ASP A 94 -18.67 19.77 8.80
C ASP A 94 -20.17 19.91 9.01
N ARG A 95 -20.60 20.99 9.69
CA ARG A 95 -22.04 21.24 9.93
C ARG A 95 -22.87 21.38 8.65
N TYR A 96 -22.26 21.60 7.51
CA TYR A 96 -22.94 21.77 6.22
C TYR A 96 -22.94 20.50 5.38
N GLY A 97 -22.31 19.44 5.85
CA GLY A 97 -22.23 18.15 5.20
C GLY A 97 -20.82 17.72 4.81
N LEU A 98 -20.64 17.21 3.58
CA LEU A 98 -19.34 16.82 3.05
C LEU A 98 -18.55 18.05 2.62
N ARG A 99 -17.26 18.06 2.97
CA ARG A 99 -16.30 19.04 2.47
C ARG A 99 -15.85 18.69 1.04
N PRO A 100 -15.42 19.68 0.22
CA PRO A 100 -15.00 19.43 -1.18
C PRO A 100 -13.88 18.40 -1.32
N GLN A 101 -12.96 18.31 -0.36
CA GLN A 101 -11.89 17.32 -0.37
C GLN A 101 -12.39 15.89 -0.22
N ALA A 102 -13.55 15.67 0.40
CA ALA A 102 -14.20 14.36 0.46
C ALA A 102 -14.63 13.91 -0.95
N ASP A 103 -15.24 14.81 -1.73
CA ASP A 103 -15.63 14.51 -3.11
C ASP A 103 -14.41 14.19 -3.99
N SER A 104 -13.31 14.92 -3.80
CA SER A 104 -12.04 14.64 -4.51
C SER A 104 -11.49 13.25 -4.18
N LEU A 105 -11.55 12.83 -2.94
CA LEU A 105 -11.13 11.48 -2.54
C LEU A 105 -12.08 10.41 -3.09
N ILE A 106 -13.39 10.61 -2.95
CA ILE A 106 -14.40 9.66 -3.44
C ILE A 106 -14.24 9.44 -4.95
N ALA A 107 -14.07 10.52 -5.72
CA ALA A 107 -13.81 10.42 -7.17
C ALA A 107 -12.56 9.60 -7.49
N ARG A 108 -11.47 9.74 -6.72
CA ARG A 108 -10.26 8.92 -6.89
C ARG A 108 -10.49 7.47 -6.49
N LEU A 109 -11.28 7.21 -5.46
CA LEU A 109 -11.61 5.85 -5.01
C LEU A 109 -12.42 5.08 -6.06
N HIS A 110 -13.27 5.74 -6.82
CA HIS A 110 -13.99 5.10 -7.95
C HIS A 110 -13.05 4.62 -9.07
N GLN A 111 -11.85 5.17 -9.17
CA GLN A 111 -10.82 4.77 -10.13
C GLN A 111 -9.72 3.88 -9.50
N ILE A 112 -9.97 3.32 -8.32
CA ILE A 112 -8.93 2.66 -7.53
C ILE A 112 -8.36 1.39 -8.20
N ASP A 113 -9.14 0.75 -9.05
CA ASP A 113 -8.75 -0.43 -9.82
C ASP A 113 -7.70 -0.11 -10.90
N GLU A 114 -7.63 1.11 -11.42
CA GLU A 114 -6.57 1.58 -12.31
C GLU A 114 -5.18 1.59 -11.63
N TYR A 115 -5.19 1.72 -10.30
CA TYR A 115 -3.99 1.62 -9.48
C TYR A 115 -3.70 0.18 -9.03
N GLY A 116 -4.52 -0.77 -9.47
CA GLY A 116 -4.37 -2.17 -9.13
C GLY A 116 -4.88 -2.56 -7.75
N PHE A 117 -5.76 -1.77 -7.18
CA PHE A 117 -6.34 -2.05 -5.86
C PHE A 117 -7.78 -2.56 -5.97
N SER A 118 -8.20 -3.34 -4.98
CA SER A 118 -9.58 -3.81 -4.91
C SER A 118 -10.49 -2.74 -4.30
N PRO A 119 -11.60 -2.35 -4.96
CA PRO A 119 -12.60 -1.44 -4.41
C PRO A 119 -13.12 -1.88 -3.04
N GLN A 120 -13.35 -3.17 -2.84
CA GLN A 120 -13.84 -3.74 -1.57
C GLN A 120 -12.86 -3.50 -0.41
N ALA A 121 -11.55 -3.47 -0.69
CA ALA A 121 -10.54 -3.19 0.34
C ALA A 121 -10.60 -1.74 0.85
N PHE A 122 -11.25 -0.83 0.11
CA PHE A 122 -11.44 0.57 0.47
C PHE A 122 -12.86 0.87 0.99
N GLN A 123 -13.76 -0.10 0.96
CA GLN A 123 -15.15 0.05 1.40
C GLN A 123 -15.88 1.19 0.64
N ILE A 124 -15.72 1.21 -0.69
CA ILE A 124 -16.22 2.32 -1.53
C ILE A 124 -17.74 2.37 -1.50
N ASP A 125 -18.40 1.22 -1.57
CA ASP A 125 -19.87 1.13 -1.58
C ASP A 125 -20.47 1.72 -0.31
N GLU A 126 -19.86 1.45 0.86
CA GLU A 126 -20.32 1.99 2.12
C GLU A 126 -20.00 3.47 2.29
N ILE A 127 -18.85 3.94 1.75
CA ILE A 127 -18.52 5.37 1.70
C ILE A 127 -19.53 6.11 0.84
N GLU A 128 -19.85 5.59 -0.34
CA GLU A 128 -20.78 6.21 -1.26
C GLU A 128 -22.22 6.24 -0.70
N ALA A 129 -22.66 5.13 -0.09
CA ALA A 129 -23.97 5.08 0.55
C ALA A 129 -24.12 6.13 1.66
N ASP A 130 -23.11 6.24 2.55
CA ASP A 130 -23.10 7.24 3.62
C ASP A 130 -23.00 8.68 3.03
N ALA A 131 -22.20 8.88 1.98
CA ALA A 131 -22.05 10.16 1.30
C ALA A 131 -23.36 10.62 0.63
N GLN A 132 -24.07 9.70 -0.03
CA GLN A 132 -25.39 10.00 -0.62
C GLN A 132 -26.44 10.39 0.42
N ARG A 133 -26.43 9.71 1.58
CA ARG A 133 -27.31 10.11 2.69
C ARG A 133 -27.05 11.54 3.14
N VAL A 134 -25.77 11.92 3.27
CA VAL A 134 -25.40 13.30 3.65
C VAL A 134 -25.83 14.31 2.57
N ARG A 135 -25.59 14.01 1.29
CA ARG A 135 -25.95 14.89 0.17
C ARG A 135 -27.45 15.09 0.04
N ASN A 136 -28.22 14.03 0.27
CA ASN A 136 -29.67 14.02 0.15
C ASN A 136 -30.37 14.41 1.46
N LEU A 137 -29.65 14.59 2.55
CA LEU A 137 -30.18 14.78 3.90
C LEU A 137 -31.13 13.65 4.34
N ASP A 138 -30.81 12.41 3.89
CA ASP A 138 -31.57 11.18 4.15
C ASP A 138 -31.12 10.58 5.50
N PHE A 139 -31.67 11.11 6.58
CA PHE A 139 -31.41 10.67 7.94
C PHE A 139 -32.69 10.17 8.60
N ASP A 140 -32.56 9.10 9.39
CA ASP A 140 -33.66 8.48 10.15
C ASP A 140 -33.15 8.03 11.53
N GLN A 141 -34.00 7.40 12.33
CA GLN A 141 -33.63 6.93 13.69
C GLN A 141 -32.54 5.85 13.66
N SER A 142 -32.47 5.02 12.59
CA SER A 142 -31.43 4.00 12.42
C SER A 142 -30.14 4.58 11.85
N HIS A 143 -30.24 5.68 11.11
CA HIS A 143 -29.15 6.40 10.45
C HIS A 143 -29.11 7.89 10.85
N PRO A 144 -28.91 8.21 12.12
CA PRO A 144 -28.85 9.61 12.54
C PRO A 144 -27.62 10.32 11.97
N ALA A 145 -27.76 11.60 11.64
CA ALA A 145 -26.73 12.42 10.99
C ALA A 145 -25.35 12.32 11.65
N GLY A 146 -25.28 12.40 12.97
CA GLY A 146 -24.02 12.30 13.71
C GLY A 146 -23.30 10.96 13.52
N LYS A 147 -24.06 9.84 13.45
CA LYS A 147 -23.50 8.50 13.20
C LYS A 147 -22.98 8.36 11.77
N ILE A 148 -23.72 8.89 10.78
CA ILE A 148 -23.30 8.87 9.37
C ILE A 148 -22.05 9.73 9.18
N CYS A 149 -22.01 10.95 9.73
CA CYS A 149 -20.81 11.81 9.68
C CYS A 149 -19.60 11.13 10.37
N ALA A 150 -19.80 10.47 11.51
CA ALA A 150 -18.73 9.75 12.19
C ALA A 150 -18.20 8.55 11.37
N SER A 151 -19.10 7.81 10.73
CA SER A 151 -18.76 6.71 9.81
C SER A 151 -17.96 7.22 8.62
N LEU A 152 -18.39 8.30 7.97
CA LEU A 152 -17.69 8.91 6.84
C LEU A 152 -16.31 9.43 7.22
N GLU A 153 -16.22 10.17 8.32
CA GLU A 153 -14.97 10.73 8.81
C GLU A 153 -13.94 9.62 9.07
N TYR A 154 -14.36 8.51 9.68
CA TYR A 154 -13.52 7.33 9.89
C TYR A 154 -13.12 6.63 8.59
N ARG A 155 -14.11 6.32 7.73
CA ARG A 155 -13.87 5.54 6.50
C ARG A 155 -13.04 6.30 5.48
N LEU A 156 -13.31 7.60 5.28
CA LEU A 156 -12.53 8.44 4.37
C LEU A 156 -11.10 8.64 4.88
N SER A 157 -10.89 8.89 6.19
CA SER A 157 -9.55 8.97 6.78
C SER A 157 -8.77 7.66 6.60
N LYS A 158 -9.43 6.52 6.85
CA LYS A 158 -8.85 5.18 6.66
C LYS A 158 -8.49 4.93 5.20
N ALA A 159 -9.39 5.23 4.26
CA ALA A 159 -9.18 5.04 2.83
C ALA A 159 -8.06 5.94 2.30
N TYR A 160 -8.08 7.22 2.67
CA TYR A 160 -7.06 8.19 2.28
C TYR A 160 -5.67 7.78 2.74
N LEU A 161 -5.47 7.55 4.05
CA LEU A 161 -4.18 7.12 4.57
C LEU A 161 -3.74 5.78 4.00
N ARG A 162 -4.67 4.86 3.74
CA ARG A 162 -4.37 3.60 3.06
C ARG A 162 -3.84 3.84 1.65
N LEU A 163 -4.50 4.73 0.89
CA LEU A 163 -4.13 5.04 -0.48
C LEU A 163 -2.75 5.69 -0.57
N VAL A 164 -2.54 6.83 0.11
CA VAL A 164 -1.26 7.56 0.03
C VAL A 164 -0.09 6.73 0.58
N THR A 165 -0.30 5.99 1.67
CA THR A 165 0.71 5.08 2.22
C THR A 165 1.02 3.95 1.23
N GLY A 166 -0.01 3.34 0.67
CA GLY A 166 0.15 2.22 -0.26
C GLY A 166 0.81 2.62 -1.56
N GLN A 167 0.51 3.80 -2.10
CA GLN A 167 1.19 4.31 -3.29
C GLN A 167 2.65 4.64 -3.04
N ARG A 168 2.97 5.22 -1.87
CA ARG A 168 4.32 5.64 -1.56
C ARG A 168 5.24 4.51 -1.10
N TYR A 169 4.74 3.55 -0.29
CA TYR A 169 5.55 2.54 0.40
C TYR A 169 5.16 1.11 0.06
N GLY A 170 4.10 0.92 -0.74
CA GLY A 170 3.50 -0.38 -1.00
C GLY A 170 2.52 -0.83 0.08
N PHE A 171 1.73 -1.83 -0.27
CA PHE A 171 0.73 -2.44 0.63
C PHE A 171 1.27 -3.68 1.32
N VAL A 172 2.29 -4.29 0.74
CA VAL A 172 2.91 -5.53 1.20
C VAL A 172 4.30 -5.22 1.73
N ASN A 173 4.56 -5.63 2.97
CA ASN A 173 5.92 -5.56 3.51
C ASN A 173 6.78 -6.64 2.85
N PRO A 174 7.81 -6.28 2.03
CA PRO A 174 8.64 -7.25 1.34
C PRO A 174 9.40 -8.19 2.28
N HIS A 175 9.84 -7.70 3.45
CA HIS A 175 10.53 -8.53 4.44
C HIS A 175 9.63 -9.63 5.03
N LYS A 176 8.30 -9.42 5.03
CA LYS A 176 7.33 -10.45 5.44
C LYS A 176 6.91 -11.36 4.29
N ALA A 177 6.81 -10.80 3.08
CA ALA A 177 6.35 -11.54 1.90
C ALA A 177 7.42 -12.52 1.36
N TYR A 178 8.70 -12.20 1.53
CA TYR A 178 9.83 -13.00 1.04
C TYR A 178 10.54 -13.76 2.18
N VAL A 179 9.77 -14.40 3.02
CA VAL A 179 10.29 -15.32 4.04
C VAL A 179 10.20 -16.74 3.53
N PHE A 180 11.31 -17.47 3.58
CA PHE A 180 11.35 -18.89 3.27
C PHE A 180 11.52 -19.69 4.55
N GLN A 181 10.59 -20.58 4.83
CA GLN A 181 10.63 -21.47 5.98
C GLN A 181 11.00 -22.88 5.54
N THR A 182 12.14 -23.37 5.99
CA THR A 182 12.49 -24.79 5.88
C THR A 182 12.07 -25.49 7.18
N ALA A 183 11.09 -26.35 7.10
CA ALA A 183 10.77 -27.26 8.21
C ALA A 183 11.62 -28.53 8.08
N LYS A 184 12.40 -28.86 9.11
CA LYS A 184 13.05 -30.16 9.26
C LYS A 184 12.57 -30.78 10.55
N ALA A 185 12.12 -32.02 10.50
CA ALA A 185 11.91 -32.81 11.71
C ALA A 185 13.28 -33.10 12.36
N ASP A 186 13.41 -32.85 13.66
CA ASP A 186 14.56 -33.31 14.42
C ASP A 186 14.41 -34.82 14.76
N THR A 187 15.41 -35.37 15.43
CA THR A 187 15.45 -36.80 15.81
C THR A 187 14.30 -37.21 16.77
N THR A 188 13.57 -36.25 17.32
CA THR A 188 12.41 -36.47 18.18
C THR A 188 11.08 -36.24 17.47
N GLY A 189 11.08 -35.99 16.16
CA GLY A 189 9.90 -35.70 15.35
C GLY A 189 9.39 -34.26 15.52
N THR A 190 10.08 -33.41 16.30
CA THR A 190 9.70 -32.00 16.46
C THR A 190 10.13 -31.19 15.25
N MET A 191 9.16 -30.52 14.61
CA MET A 191 9.42 -29.67 13.44
C MET A 191 10.13 -28.38 13.86
N ARG A 192 11.42 -28.27 13.59
CA ARG A 192 12.19 -27.02 13.74
C ARG A 192 12.29 -26.32 12.40
N GLY A 193 11.65 -25.17 12.30
CA GLY A 193 11.70 -24.33 11.10
C GLY A 193 12.83 -23.31 11.19
N LYS A 194 13.69 -23.27 10.19
CA LYS A 194 14.61 -22.13 9.98
C LYS A 194 13.93 -21.14 9.05
N MET A 195 13.70 -19.93 9.53
CA MET A 195 13.25 -18.81 8.70
C MET A 195 14.45 -18.16 8.02
N THR A 196 14.41 -18.02 6.72
CA THR A 196 15.41 -17.30 5.94
C THR A 196 14.74 -16.13 5.24
N LEU A 197 15.24 -14.93 5.52
CA LEU A 197 14.82 -13.73 4.81
C LEU A 197 15.41 -13.74 3.40
N LEU A 198 14.55 -13.67 2.39
CA LEU A 198 14.97 -13.66 0.98
C LEU A 198 15.00 -12.25 0.40
N TYR A 199 14.47 -11.26 1.10
CA TYR A 199 14.50 -9.86 0.71
C TYR A 199 15.31 -9.08 1.76
N ASP A 200 16.54 -8.76 1.42
CA ASP A 200 17.49 -8.05 2.29
C ASP A 200 17.86 -6.68 1.69
N LEU A 201 16.85 -6.02 1.12
CA LEU A 201 16.97 -4.64 0.66
C LEU A 201 16.30 -3.74 1.69
N PRO A 202 16.98 -2.72 2.19
CA PRO A 202 16.37 -1.75 3.09
C PRO A 202 15.26 -0.99 2.35
N VAL A 203 14.08 -0.90 2.97
CA VAL A 203 12.94 -0.16 2.45
C VAL A 203 12.47 0.87 3.47
N GLU A 204 11.94 1.97 2.96
CA GLU A 204 11.32 3.00 3.78
C GLU A 204 9.95 2.55 4.27
N TYR A 205 9.58 3.03 5.45
CA TYR A 205 8.28 2.86 6.06
C TYR A 205 7.65 4.21 6.38
N PRO A 206 6.31 4.33 6.40
CA PRO A 206 5.66 5.57 6.75
C PRO A 206 5.96 5.96 8.20
N SER A 207 6.37 7.20 8.41
CA SER A 207 6.58 7.82 9.72
C SER A 207 5.32 8.51 10.24
N ALA A 208 5.33 8.97 11.50
CA ALA A 208 4.24 9.78 12.06
C ALA A 208 4.12 11.12 11.34
N GLU A 209 5.25 11.72 10.95
CA GLU A 209 5.32 12.98 10.21
C GLU A 209 4.67 12.85 8.83
N PHE A 210 4.85 11.70 8.16
CA PHE A 210 4.19 11.42 6.89
C PHE A 210 2.66 11.44 7.03
N TYR A 211 2.14 10.79 8.07
CA TYR A 211 0.70 10.79 8.32
C TYR A 211 0.18 12.19 8.70
N GLN A 212 0.94 12.93 9.51
CA GLN A 212 0.58 14.29 9.88
C GLN A 212 0.55 15.21 8.66
N GLN A 213 1.57 15.10 7.79
CA GLN A 213 1.60 15.86 6.52
C GLN A 213 0.39 15.51 5.64
N ALA A 214 0.07 14.22 5.49
CA ALA A 214 -1.09 13.80 4.72
C ALA A 214 -2.39 14.44 5.23
N PHE A 215 -2.60 14.51 6.54
CA PHE A 215 -3.78 15.18 7.11
C PHE A 215 -3.75 16.69 6.96
N ASN A 216 -2.57 17.32 7.05
CA ASN A 216 -2.43 18.75 6.77
C ASN A 216 -2.80 19.09 5.31
N GLU A 217 -2.47 18.22 4.35
CA GLU A 217 -2.86 18.40 2.94
C GLU A 217 -4.39 18.29 2.76
N VAL A 218 -5.06 17.43 3.53
CA VAL A 218 -6.54 17.39 3.56
C VAL A 218 -7.11 18.71 4.05
N LEU A 219 -6.61 19.22 5.19
CA LEU A 219 -7.06 20.50 5.75
C LEU A 219 -6.81 21.70 4.81
N ALA A 220 -5.73 21.62 4.02
CA ALA A 220 -5.41 22.61 3.01
C ALA A 220 -6.17 22.43 1.69
N ASN A 221 -7.10 21.47 1.59
CA ASN A 221 -7.85 21.12 0.37
C ASN A 221 -6.95 20.73 -0.82
N ARG A 222 -5.81 20.06 -0.55
CA ARG A 222 -4.84 19.59 -1.56
C ARG A 222 -4.77 18.07 -1.66
N VAL A 223 -5.89 17.38 -1.41
CA VAL A 223 -5.99 15.92 -1.43
C VAL A 223 -5.56 15.33 -2.77
N GLY A 224 -5.99 15.92 -3.89
CA GLY A 224 -5.63 15.47 -5.23
C GLY A 224 -4.13 15.53 -5.47
N GLU A 225 -3.51 16.65 -5.16
CA GLU A 225 -2.06 16.86 -5.32
C GLU A 225 -1.26 15.87 -4.46
N GLU A 226 -1.70 15.62 -3.23
CA GLU A 226 -1.01 14.68 -2.35
C GLU A 226 -1.14 13.23 -2.85
N MET A 227 -2.30 12.83 -3.36
CA MET A 227 -2.47 11.51 -3.98
C MET A 227 -1.55 11.34 -5.18
N ASP A 228 -1.44 12.36 -6.04
CA ASP A 228 -0.56 12.33 -7.23
C ASP A 228 0.92 12.33 -6.85
N ARG A 229 1.31 13.10 -5.83
CA ARG A 229 2.70 13.16 -5.32
C ARG A 229 3.19 11.82 -4.79
N ASN A 230 2.30 11.01 -4.24
CA ASN A 230 2.64 9.70 -3.70
C ASN A 230 2.59 8.57 -4.74
N GLU A 231 2.05 8.80 -5.93
CA GLU A 231 2.08 7.81 -7.01
C GLU A 231 3.51 7.61 -7.52
N PRO A 232 3.96 6.35 -7.77
CA PRO A 232 5.30 6.09 -8.30
C PRO A 232 5.52 6.76 -9.66
N THR A 233 6.65 7.45 -9.80
CA THR A 233 7.04 8.13 -11.05
C THR A 233 7.88 7.25 -11.98
N ASP A 234 8.27 6.06 -11.54
CA ASP A 234 9.07 5.09 -12.30
C ASP A 234 8.42 4.80 -13.67
N PRO A 235 9.17 4.89 -14.79
CA PRO A 235 8.66 4.57 -16.12
C PRO A 235 8.04 3.17 -16.22
N LEU A 236 8.63 2.17 -15.54
CA LEU A 236 8.08 0.82 -15.50
C LEU A 236 6.70 0.77 -14.82
N TYR A 237 6.52 1.51 -13.72
CA TYR A 237 5.22 1.58 -13.07
C TYR A 237 4.16 2.16 -14.01
N LYS A 238 4.48 3.25 -14.72
CA LYS A 238 3.57 3.90 -15.67
C LYS A 238 3.20 2.96 -16.82
N GLU A 239 4.16 2.20 -17.35
CA GLU A 239 3.92 1.20 -18.39
C GLU A 239 3.02 0.06 -17.88
N LEU A 240 3.29 -0.45 -16.69
CA LEU A 240 2.49 -1.50 -16.06
C LEU A 240 1.05 -1.03 -15.79
N LYS A 241 0.87 0.20 -15.29
CA LYS A 241 -0.45 0.80 -15.07
C LYS A 241 -1.24 0.87 -16.37
N LYS A 242 -0.61 1.30 -17.47
CA LYS A 242 -1.25 1.32 -18.79
C LYS A 242 -1.68 -0.08 -19.27
N LYS A 243 -0.83 -1.09 -19.07
CA LYS A 243 -1.12 -2.48 -19.45
C LYS A 243 -2.16 -3.15 -18.55
N LEU A 244 -2.38 -2.64 -17.35
CA LEU A 244 -3.30 -3.24 -16.39
C LEU A 244 -4.74 -3.23 -16.89
N HIS A 245 -5.13 -2.20 -17.64
CA HIS A 245 -6.48 -2.02 -18.16
C HIS A 245 -6.98 -3.23 -18.94
N ASP A 246 -6.16 -3.76 -19.86
CA ASP A 246 -6.55 -4.84 -20.77
C ASP A 246 -6.14 -6.23 -20.26
N ALA A 247 -5.34 -6.28 -19.19
CA ALA A 247 -4.75 -7.52 -18.70
C ALA A 247 -5.76 -8.38 -17.94
N LYS A 248 -5.73 -9.68 -18.18
CA LYS A 248 -6.60 -10.68 -17.53
C LYS A 248 -5.77 -11.85 -16.97
N GLY A 249 -6.39 -12.61 -16.06
CA GLY A 249 -5.83 -13.86 -15.55
C GLY A 249 -4.39 -13.77 -15.01
N PRO A 250 -3.48 -14.65 -15.46
CA PRO A 250 -2.10 -14.68 -14.98
C PRO A 250 -1.32 -13.40 -15.28
N ASP A 251 -1.55 -12.76 -16.41
CA ASP A 251 -0.82 -11.56 -16.80
C ASP A 251 -1.24 -10.36 -15.94
N ARG A 252 -2.53 -10.23 -15.63
CA ARG A 252 -2.99 -9.22 -14.66
C ARG A 252 -2.30 -9.42 -13.29
N ARG A 253 -2.20 -10.65 -12.80
CA ARG A 253 -1.50 -10.93 -11.52
C ARG A 253 -0.04 -10.53 -11.56
N ARG A 254 0.68 -10.82 -12.67
CA ARG A 254 2.09 -10.42 -12.84
C ARG A 254 2.24 -8.90 -12.84
N ILE A 255 1.34 -8.18 -13.53
CA ILE A 255 1.34 -6.72 -13.56
C ILE A 255 1.14 -6.17 -12.14
N LEU A 256 0.11 -6.63 -11.40
CA LEU A 256 -0.18 -6.18 -10.05
C LEU A 256 1.01 -6.38 -9.09
N VAL A 257 1.65 -7.56 -9.14
CA VAL A 257 2.84 -7.86 -8.32
C VAL A 257 3.99 -6.91 -8.66
N ASN A 258 4.22 -6.62 -9.93
CA ASN A 258 5.32 -5.73 -10.32
C ASN A 258 4.99 -4.26 -10.04
N MET A 259 3.75 -3.82 -10.17
CA MET A 259 3.31 -2.50 -9.71
C MET A 259 3.53 -2.34 -8.20
N GLU A 260 3.20 -3.36 -7.41
CA GLU A 260 3.48 -3.34 -5.97
C GLU A 260 4.98 -3.21 -5.67
N ARG A 261 5.83 -3.94 -6.39
CA ARG A 261 7.30 -3.87 -6.27
C ARG A 261 7.86 -2.50 -6.63
N CYS A 262 7.26 -1.80 -7.60
CA CYS A 262 7.63 -0.43 -7.95
C CYS A 262 7.32 0.59 -6.85
N ARG A 263 6.41 0.27 -5.92
CA ARG A 263 6.06 1.13 -4.77
C ARG A 263 7.03 1.00 -3.61
N TRP A 264 7.77 -0.09 -3.52
CA TRP A 264 8.74 -0.29 -2.43
C TRP A 264 9.90 0.67 -2.59
N ARG A 265 9.90 1.73 -1.82
CA ARG A 265 11.01 2.67 -1.81
C ARG A 265 12.20 2.05 -1.11
N LYS A 266 13.32 2.06 -1.79
CA LYS A 266 14.59 1.62 -1.23
C LYS A 266 15.15 2.77 -0.40
N ALA A 267 15.60 2.50 0.82
CA ALA A 267 16.23 3.50 1.69
C ALA A 267 17.50 4.12 1.07
N HIS A 268 18.11 3.39 0.13
CA HIS A 268 19.20 3.89 -0.70
C HIS A 268 18.85 3.60 -2.17
N GLU A 269 18.62 4.65 -2.95
CA GLU A 269 18.51 4.50 -4.40
C GLU A 269 19.86 4.08 -4.96
N VAL A 270 19.93 2.88 -5.52
CA VAL A 270 21.07 2.48 -6.32
C VAL A 270 21.05 3.32 -7.60
N SER A 271 22.04 4.19 -7.76
CA SER A 271 22.18 4.97 -8.99
C SER A 271 22.12 4.04 -10.19
N LEU A 272 21.22 4.31 -11.12
CA LEU A 272 21.16 3.61 -12.41
C LEU A 272 22.20 4.15 -13.41
N SER A 273 22.94 5.20 -13.02
CA SER A 273 24.06 5.76 -13.78
C SER A 273 25.40 5.21 -13.28
N GLY A 274 26.40 5.22 -14.14
CA GLY A 274 27.78 4.83 -13.82
C GLY A 274 28.00 3.32 -13.81
N ARG A 275 29.10 2.92 -13.16
CA ARG A 275 29.52 1.51 -13.07
C ARG A 275 28.63 0.76 -12.08
N ARG A 276 27.99 -0.30 -12.55
CA ARG A 276 27.15 -1.14 -11.68
C ARG A 276 27.11 -2.58 -12.18
N VAL A 277 26.88 -3.48 -11.27
CA VAL A 277 26.62 -4.89 -11.54
C VAL A 277 25.19 -5.23 -11.12
N VAL A 278 24.42 -5.83 -12.01
CA VAL A 278 23.04 -6.27 -11.75
C VAL A 278 22.96 -7.78 -11.94
N VAL A 279 22.55 -8.46 -10.88
CA VAL A 279 22.28 -9.91 -10.92
C VAL A 279 20.78 -10.12 -11.10
N ASN A 280 20.40 -10.60 -12.29
CA ASN A 280 19.01 -10.98 -12.57
C ASN A 280 18.82 -12.46 -12.28
N ILE A 281 18.41 -12.79 -11.06
CA ILE A 281 18.25 -14.16 -10.57
C ILE A 281 17.31 -14.97 -11.47
N PRO A 282 16.09 -14.49 -11.83
CA PRO A 282 15.17 -15.24 -12.71
C PRO A 282 15.72 -15.51 -14.10
N ALA A 283 16.59 -14.65 -14.60
CA ALA A 283 17.20 -14.81 -15.91
C ALA A 283 18.51 -15.62 -15.88
N PHE A 284 19.03 -15.95 -14.70
CA PHE A 284 20.36 -16.57 -14.51
C PHE A 284 21.46 -15.77 -15.21
N LYS A 285 21.39 -14.43 -15.13
CA LYS A 285 22.31 -13.52 -15.78
C LYS A 285 22.86 -12.47 -14.85
N LEU A 286 24.13 -12.13 -15.05
CA LEU A 286 24.78 -10.96 -14.50
C LEU A 286 25.01 -9.97 -15.64
N TYR A 287 24.75 -8.71 -15.38
CA TYR A 287 25.02 -7.58 -16.26
C TYR A 287 25.99 -6.62 -15.56
N ALA A 288 27.10 -6.31 -16.19
CA ALA A 288 28.03 -5.28 -15.74
C ALA A 288 27.94 -4.09 -16.70
N TYR A 289 27.55 -2.94 -16.15
CA TYR A 289 27.37 -1.71 -16.91
C TYR A 289 28.52 -0.75 -16.64
N GLN A 290 29.01 -0.12 -17.70
CA GLN A 290 29.91 1.02 -17.65
C GLN A 290 29.48 1.99 -18.74
N GLU A 291 28.90 3.13 -18.38
CA GLU A 291 28.29 4.09 -19.32
C GLU A 291 27.28 3.35 -20.24
N ASP A 292 27.46 3.44 -21.54
CA ASP A 292 26.61 2.78 -22.55
C ASP A 292 27.01 1.33 -22.84
N GLN A 293 28.10 0.83 -22.22
CA GLN A 293 28.56 -0.54 -22.41
C GLN A 293 27.91 -1.48 -21.41
N CYS A 294 27.55 -2.67 -21.88
CA CYS A 294 26.98 -3.73 -21.06
C CYS A 294 27.64 -5.08 -21.38
N LEU A 295 28.37 -5.62 -20.41
CA LEU A 295 28.84 -7.00 -20.46
C LEU A 295 27.79 -7.90 -19.79
N SER A 296 27.36 -8.97 -20.43
CA SER A 296 26.48 -9.96 -19.83
C SER A 296 27.11 -11.34 -19.77
N MET A 297 26.81 -12.06 -18.68
CA MET A 297 27.28 -13.45 -18.52
C MET A 297 26.22 -14.31 -17.82
N ARG A 298 26.29 -15.62 -18.04
CA ARG A 298 25.45 -16.58 -17.30
C ARG A 298 26.05 -16.83 -15.93
N ILE A 299 25.18 -17.00 -14.93
CA ILE A 299 25.57 -17.28 -13.54
C ILE A 299 24.79 -18.47 -12.98
N GLY A 300 25.34 -19.11 -11.96
CA GLY A 300 24.60 -20.03 -11.09
C GLY A 300 23.85 -19.28 -10.00
N CYS A 301 22.62 -19.69 -9.74
CA CYS A 301 21.84 -19.23 -8.59
C CYS A 301 21.55 -20.41 -7.67
N GLY A 302 21.14 -20.11 -6.42
CA GLY A 302 20.77 -21.15 -5.46
C GLY A 302 19.55 -21.96 -5.91
N THR A 303 19.45 -23.19 -5.38
CA THR A 303 18.31 -24.10 -5.61
C THR A 303 17.07 -23.63 -4.84
N SER A 304 15.95 -24.36 -4.98
CA SER A 304 14.72 -24.12 -4.20
C SER A 304 14.95 -24.22 -2.69
N GLU A 305 15.91 -25.05 -2.25
CA GLU A 305 16.26 -25.26 -0.84
C GLU A 305 17.28 -24.25 -0.32
N THR A 306 18.08 -23.65 -1.21
CA THR A 306 19.15 -22.70 -0.88
C THR A 306 19.06 -21.46 -1.74
N ARG A 307 17.91 -20.79 -1.66
CA ARG A 307 17.59 -19.65 -2.55
C ARG A 307 18.56 -18.50 -2.39
N THR A 308 18.93 -17.91 -3.53
CA THR A 308 19.70 -16.68 -3.57
C THR A 308 18.81 -15.52 -3.07
N PRO A 309 19.22 -14.78 -2.01
CA PRO A 309 18.47 -13.65 -1.52
C PRO A 309 18.56 -12.44 -2.46
N LEU A 310 17.59 -11.54 -2.35
CA LEU A 310 17.65 -10.21 -2.94
C LEU A 310 18.44 -9.31 -2.00
N LEU A 311 19.56 -8.78 -2.46
CA LEU A 311 20.42 -7.90 -1.67
C LEU A 311 21.02 -6.80 -2.56
N SER A 312 21.57 -5.78 -1.92
CA SER A 312 22.37 -4.73 -2.55
C SER A 312 23.66 -4.55 -1.74
N SER A 313 24.78 -4.38 -2.46
CA SER A 313 26.10 -4.19 -1.85
C SER A 313 27.00 -3.40 -2.80
N GLU A 314 28.16 -3.00 -2.32
CA GLU A 314 29.19 -2.34 -3.11
C GLU A 314 30.42 -3.23 -3.24
N ILE A 315 31.09 -3.16 -4.42
CA ILE A 315 32.37 -3.81 -4.65
C ILE A 315 33.45 -2.85 -4.11
N THR A 316 34.06 -3.20 -2.98
CA THR A 316 35.05 -2.36 -2.32
C THR A 316 36.50 -2.75 -2.61
N TYR A 317 36.75 -4.00 -2.98
CA TYR A 317 38.08 -4.49 -3.30
C TYR A 317 38.04 -5.72 -4.23
N PHE A 318 39.16 -6.00 -4.86
CA PHE A 318 39.42 -7.22 -5.64
C PHE A 318 40.55 -7.99 -4.99
N GLN A 319 40.37 -9.28 -4.86
CA GLN A 319 41.45 -10.19 -4.42
C GLN A 319 41.97 -11.01 -5.58
N VAL A 320 43.27 -10.94 -5.79
CA VAL A 320 43.97 -11.74 -6.85
C VAL A 320 44.37 -13.07 -6.24
N ASN A 321 44.22 -14.15 -7.00
CA ASN A 321 44.46 -15.54 -6.58
C ASN A 321 43.78 -15.90 -5.24
N PRO A 322 42.45 -15.69 -5.11
CA PRO A 322 41.75 -15.93 -3.85
C PRO A 322 41.76 -17.43 -3.51
N GLU A 323 41.89 -17.72 -2.23
CA GLU A 323 41.56 -19.02 -1.67
C GLU A 323 40.12 -19.03 -1.19
N TRP A 324 39.36 -20.03 -1.58
CA TRP A 324 37.97 -20.14 -1.10
C TRP A 324 37.89 -21.09 0.09
N GLY A 325 37.56 -20.54 1.26
CA GLY A 325 37.24 -21.34 2.44
C GLY A 325 35.91 -22.07 2.21
N ILE A 326 35.95 -23.38 2.04
CA ILE A 326 34.73 -24.17 1.79
C ILE A 326 33.83 -24.13 3.02
N PRO A 327 32.55 -23.68 2.91
CA PRO A 327 31.63 -23.66 4.04
C PRO A 327 31.43 -25.06 4.67
N GLN A 328 31.27 -25.09 6.00
CA GLN A 328 31.08 -26.36 6.74
C GLN A 328 29.93 -27.21 6.22
N SER A 329 28.84 -26.56 5.75
CA SER A 329 27.71 -27.26 5.16
C SER A 329 28.07 -28.04 3.89
N ILE A 330 28.93 -27.48 3.05
CA ILE A 330 29.45 -28.14 1.83
C ILE A 330 30.46 -29.22 2.21
N ILE A 331 31.34 -28.93 3.19
CA ILE A 331 32.28 -29.94 3.71
C ILE A 331 31.49 -31.17 4.16
N ASN A 332 30.51 -31.00 5.02
CA ASN A 332 29.73 -32.13 5.57
C ASN A 332 28.92 -32.89 4.51
N LYS A 333 28.40 -32.20 3.52
CA LYS A 333 27.54 -32.79 2.51
C LYS A 333 28.33 -33.50 1.39
N ASP A 334 29.36 -32.82 0.91
CA ASP A 334 30.01 -33.21 -0.36
C ASP A 334 31.49 -33.63 -0.20
N VAL A 335 32.24 -33.01 0.72
CA VAL A 335 33.69 -33.22 0.84
C VAL A 335 34.06 -34.32 1.84
N ALA A 336 33.40 -34.34 3.01
CA ALA A 336 33.75 -35.27 4.11
C ALA A 336 33.63 -36.75 3.75
N ARG A 337 32.81 -37.10 2.79
CA ARG A 337 32.72 -38.49 2.27
C ARG A 337 33.96 -38.97 1.57
N HIS A 338 34.83 -38.05 1.15
CA HIS A 338 36.11 -38.32 0.47
C HIS A 338 37.29 -38.16 1.44
N ALA A 339 37.07 -38.16 2.76
CA ALA A 339 38.14 -38.16 3.74
C ALA A 339 39.07 -39.34 3.49
N GLY A 340 40.42 -39.13 3.52
CA GLY A 340 41.42 -40.15 3.19
C GLY A 340 41.77 -40.28 1.72
N ASP A 341 40.95 -39.74 0.82
CA ASP A 341 41.18 -39.86 -0.66
C ASP A 341 42.02 -38.69 -1.19
N SER A 342 43.34 -38.83 -1.16
CA SER A 342 44.28 -37.81 -1.70
C SER A 342 44.03 -37.49 -3.17
N SER A 343 43.57 -38.44 -3.96
CA SER A 343 43.36 -38.24 -5.41
C SER A 343 42.16 -37.28 -5.65
N TYR A 344 41.11 -37.39 -4.84
CA TYR A 344 39.96 -36.47 -4.85
C TYR A 344 40.41 -35.04 -4.53
N PHE A 345 41.16 -34.87 -3.45
CA PHE A 345 41.63 -33.53 -3.01
C PHE A 345 42.55 -32.90 -4.06
N ALA A 346 43.49 -33.68 -4.63
CA ALA A 346 44.39 -33.22 -5.67
C ALA A 346 43.62 -32.80 -6.94
N LYS A 347 42.69 -33.64 -7.42
CA LYS A 347 41.85 -33.36 -8.60
C LYS A 347 41.05 -32.07 -8.45
N HIS A 348 40.53 -31.79 -7.26
CA HIS A 348 39.75 -30.59 -6.98
C HIS A 348 40.58 -29.41 -6.51
N ARG A 349 41.92 -29.59 -6.40
CA ARG A 349 42.87 -28.59 -5.87
C ARG A 349 42.46 -28.12 -4.46
N TYR A 350 41.93 -29.05 -3.65
CA TYR A 350 41.56 -28.75 -2.27
C TYR A 350 42.78 -28.91 -1.36
N ARG A 351 42.90 -27.99 -0.38
CA ARG A 351 43.90 -28.07 0.70
C ARG A 351 43.18 -28.16 2.04
N ILE A 352 43.68 -29.01 2.92
CA ILE A 352 43.19 -29.13 4.29
C ILE A 352 44.15 -28.37 5.19
N ILE A 353 43.63 -27.41 5.93
CA ILE A 353 44.40 -26.57 6.80
C ILE A 353 43.90 -26.74 8.22
N GLU A 354 44.77 -27.06 9.15
CA GLU A 354 44.45 -27.12 10.56
C GLU A 354 44.16 -25.72 11.09
N ARG A 355 42.96 -25.54 11.62
CA ARG A 355 42.46 -24.20 12.00
C ARG A 355 43.29 -23.53 13.12
N ALA A 356 43.84 -24.35 14.04
CA ALA A 356 44.56 -23.86 15.18
C ALA A 356 46.00 -23.41 14.83
N THR A 357 46.67 -24.09 13.92
CA THR A 357 48.10 -23.88 13.61
C THR A 357 48.33 -23.28 12.20
N GLY A 358 47.34 -23.28 11.34
CA GLY A 358 47.50 -22.90 9.93
C GLY A 358 48.30 -23.91 9.10
N LYS A 359 48.68 -25.05 9.63
CA LYS A 359 49.48 -26.05 8.94
C LYS A 359 48.63 -26.84 7.95
N HIS A 360 49.28 -27.20 6.84
CA HIS A 360 48.69 -28.08 5.82
C HIS A 360 48.69 -29.54 6.34
N ILE A 361 47.52 -30.19 6.23
CA ILE A 361 47.34 -31.60 6.57
C ILE A 361 47.17 -32.39 5.28
N ASP A 362 47.94 -33.51 5.18
CA ASP A 362 47.73 -34.45 4.08
C ASP A 362 46.37 -35.17 4.18
N ALA A 363 45.61 -35.17 3.12
CA ALA A 363 44.27 -35.77 3.06
C ALA A 363 44.24 -37.24 3.53
N ARG A 364 45.36 -37.99 3.37
CA ARG A 364 45.48 -39.39 3.86
C ARG A 364 45.28 -39.55 5.36
N PHE A 365 45.59 -38.53 6.14
CA PHE A 365 45.48 -38.57 7.60
C PHE A 365 44.14 -38.00 8.13
N VAL A 366 43.22 -37.61 7.24
CA VAL A 366 41.92 -37.10 7.66
C VAL A 366 40.91 -38.22 7.62
N THR A 367 40.31 -38.47 8.74
CA THR A 367 39.19 -39.41 8.93
C THR A 367 37.86 -38.65 9.01
N ARG A 368 36.76 -39.37 8.77
CA ARG A 368 35.38 -38.85 8.90
C ARG A 368 35.04 -38.46 10.33
#